data_15e96e4bcb86927bdd5862f58507bead
#
_entry.id   15e96e4bcb86927bdd5862f58507bead
#
_cell.length_a   1.000
_cell.length_b   1.000
_cell.length_c   1.000
_cell.angle_alpha   90.00
_cell.angle_beta   90.00
_cell.angle_gamma   90.00
#
_symmetry.space_group_name_H-M   'P 1'
#
loop_
_entity.id
_entity.type
_entity.pdbx_description
1 polymer ?
#
loop_
_entity_poly.entity_id
_entity_poly.type
_entity_poly.pdbx_seq_one_letter_code
_entity_poly.pdbx_strand_id
1 'polypeptide(L)'
;MSANRSALIVDDERDIRELLVLTLGRMGLQVDTAANLTEARELLAGNRYDLCFTDMRLPDGNGIELVGEIARNHPQTPVAMITAFGSMDLAVEALKAGAFDFVSKPVDINVLRGLVRHALELNNTDRP
;
A
#
# COMPACT_ATOMS: atom_id res chain seq x y z
N MET A 1 11.09 22.96 5.74
CA MET A 1 10.21 22.07 6.50
C MET A 1 9.66 20.99 5.58
N SER A 2 9.79 19.78 5.96
CA SER A 2 9.29 18.70 5.15
C SER A 2 7.80 18.54 5.32
N ALA A 3 7.12 18.26 4.24
CA ALA A 3 5.72 17.89 4.30
C ALA A 3 5.59 16.55 5.01
N ASN A 4 4.51 16.36 5.71
CA ASN A 4 4.19 15.08 6.31
C ASN A 4 3.96 14.06 5.20
N ARG A 5 4.55 12.90 5.34
CA ARG A 5 4.32 11.81 4.41
C ARG A 5 3.07 11.06 4.80
N SER A 6 2.39 10.52 3.81
CA SER A 6 1.13 9.84 4.03
C SER A 6 1.08 8.49 3.35
N ALA A 7 0.31 7.59 3.92
CA ALA A 7 0.12 6.25 3.39
C ALA A 7 -1.34 5.86 3.44
N LEU A 8 -1.75 5.03 2.49
CA LEU A 8 -3.08 4.44 2.45
C LEU A 8 -2.94 2.94 2.65
N ILE A 9 -3.70 2.40 3.60
CA ILE A 9 -3.75 0.97 3.89
C ILE A 9 -5.12 0.44 3.50
N VAL A 10 -5.15 -0.54 2.60
CA VAL A 10 -6.40 -1.13 2.13
C VAL A 10 -6.41 -2.61 2.50
N ASP A 11 -7.17 -2.96 3.51
CA ASP A 11 -7.29 -4.33 3.99
C ASP A 11 -8.58 -4.47 4.77
N ASP A 12 -9.34 -5.54 4.53
CA ASP A 12 -10.60 -5.74 5.23
C ASP A 12 -10.42 -6.32 6.64
N GLU A 13 -9.22 -6.78 6.98
CA GLU A 13 -8.93 -7.29 8.31
C GLU A 13 -8.51 -6.15 9.23
N ARG A 14 -9.30 -5.94 10.27
CA ARG A 14 -9.06 -4.87 11.23
C ARG A 14 -7.69 -4.98 11.89
N ASP A 15 -7.30 -6.19 12.26
CA ASP A 15 -6.01 -6.39 12.94
C ASP A 15 -4.83 -5.98 12.07
N ILE A 16 -4.90 -6.26 10.79
CA ILE A 16 -3.86 -5.84 9.85
C ILE A 16 -3.84 -4.33 9.73
N ARG A 17 -5.01 -3.69 9.59
CA ARG A 17 -5.07 -2.23 9.53
C ARG A 17 -4.44 -1.60 10.77
N GLU A 18 -4.78 -2.10 11.97
CA GLU A 18 -4.24 -1.57 13.21
C GLU A 18 -2.74 -1.73 13.29
N LEU A 19 -2.22 -2.90 12.90
CA LEU A 19 -0.80 -3.16 12.90
C LEU A 19 -0.06 -2.18 11.99
N LEU A 20 -0.56 -1.98 10.78
CA LEU A 20 0.10 -1.11 9.82
C LEU A 20 -0.01 0.37 10.22
N VAL A 21 -1.16 0.77 10.74
CA VAL A 21 -1.33 2.14 11.25
C VAL A 21 -0.31 2.43 12.34
N LEU A 22 -0.17 1.51 13.29
CA LEU A 22 0.78 1.69 14.37
C LEU A 22 2.23 1.72 13.87
N THR A 23 2.58 0.79 12.99
CA THR A 23 3.94 0.69 12.49
C THR A 23 4.33 1.90 11.66
N LEU A 24 3.48 2.28 10.71
CA LEU A 24 3.77 3.41 9.84
C LEU A 24 3.68 4.74 10.59
N GLY A 25 2.76 4.84 11.54
CA GLY A 25 2.67 6.03 12.39
C GLY A 25 3.95 6.27 13.17
N ARG A 26 4.56 5.21 13.68
CA ARG A 26 5.85 5.30 14.38
C ARG A 26 6.99 5.69 13.47
N MET A 27 6.84 5.48 12.17
CA MET A 27 7.82 5.91 11.18
C MET A 27 7.56 7.34 10.69
N GLY A 28 6.58 8.01 11.25
CA GLY A 28 6.30 9.41 10.96
C GLY A 28 5.30 9.65 9.84
N LEU A 29 4.58 8.62 9.40
CA LEU A 29 3.58 8.78 8.36
C LEU A 29 2.20 9.04 8.93
N GLN A 30 1.42 9.84 8.21
CA GLN A 30 -0.01 9.94 8.45
C GLN A 30 -0.68 8.81 7.66
N VAL A 31 -1.55 8.07 8.31
CA VAL A 31 -2.10 6.84 7.71
C VAL A 31 -3.61 6.91 7.64
N ASP A 32 -4.13 6.75 6.43
CA ASP A 32 -5.55 6.54 6.21
C ASP A 32 -5.79 5.06 5.92
N THR A 33 -6.97 4.56 6.25
CA THR A 33 -7.31 3.16 6.04
C THR A 33 -8.60 3.03 5.26
N ALA A 34 -8.69 1.95 4.49
CA ALA A 34 -9.88 1.57 3.77
C ALA A 34 -10.10 0.07 3.95
N ALA A 35 -11.34 -0.33 4.12
CA ALA A 35 -11.67 -1.74 4.32
C ALA A 35 -12.09 -2.42 3.02
N ASN A 36 -12.20 -1.68 1.93
CA ASN A 36 -12.65 -2.20 0.64
C ASN A 36 -12.21 -1.27 -0.49
N LEU A 37 -12.47 -1.69 -1.73
CA LEU A 37 -12.07 -0.91 -2.90
C LEU A 37 -12.81 0.42 -2.99
N THR A 38 -14.09 0.43 -2.67
CA THR A 38 -14.89 1.66 -2.74
C THR A 38 -14.32 2.75 -1.86
N GLU A 39 -14.01 2.41 -0.60
CA GLU A 39 -13.40 3.37 0.33
C GLU A 39 -12.04 3.82 -0.16
N ALA A 40 -11.24 2.88 -0.68
CA ALA A 40 -9.91 3.21 -1.19
C ALA A 40 -9.98 4.19 -2.35
N ARG A 41 -10.90 3.96 -3.28
CA ARG A 41 -11.09 4.84 -4.44
C ARG A 41 -11.53 6.24 -4.02
N GLU A 42 -12.41 6.32 -3.04
CA GLU A 42 -12.86 7.61 -2.52
C GLU A 42 -11.69 8.40 -1.91
N LEU A 43 -10.88 7.72 -1.11
CA LEU A 43 -9.71 8.36 -0.49
C LEU A 43 -8.69 8.79 -1.54
N LEU A 44 -8.42 7.95 -2.53
CA LEU A 44 -7.48 8.28 -3.59
C LEU A 44 -7.95 9.45 -4.46
N ALA A 45 -9.27 9.59 -4.63
CA ALA A 45 -9.82 10.68 -5.42
C ALA A 45 -9.60 12.04 -4.74
N GLY A 46 -9.57 12.07 -3.42
CA GLY A 46 -9.47 13.33 -2.67
C GLY A 46 -8.12 13.59 -2.01
N ASN A 47 -7.19 12.66 -2.08
CA ASN A 47 -5.93 12.78 -1.35
C ASN A 47 -4.78 12.24 -2.18
N ARG A 48 -3.59 12.75 -1.90
CA ARG A 48 -2.37 12.22 -2.48
C ARG A 48 -1.62 11.44 -1.40
N TYR A 49 -1.16 10.24 -1.77
CA TYR A 49 -0.42 9.40 -0.85
C TYR A 49 0.99 9.14 -1.37
N ASP A 50 1.93 9.04 -0.44
CA ASP A 50 3.32 8.71 -0.75
C ASP A 50 3.53 7.21 -0.87
N LEU A 51 2.56 6.41 -0.41
CA LEU A 51 2.67 4.96 -0.36
C LEU A 51 1.28 4.36 -0.18
N CYS A 52 1.05 3.21 -0.78
CA CYS A 52 -0.17 2.44 -0.57
C CYS A 52 0.17 0.97 -0.38
N PHE A 53 -0.48 0.35 0.61
CA PHE A 53 -0.49 -1.10 0.78
C PHE A 53 -1.91 -1.59 0.52
N THR A 54 -2.08 -2.63 -0.27
CA THR A 54 -3.40 -3.20 -0.50
C THR A 54 -3.38 -4.71 -0.35
N ASP A 55 -4.41 -5.24 0.32
CA ASP A 55 -4.65 -6.67 0.38
C ASP A 55 -5.04 -7.17 -1.01
N MET A 56 -4.75 -8.43 -1.26
CA MET A 56 -5.13 -9.10 -2.50
C MET A 56 -6.63 -9.26 -2.63
N ARG A 57 -7.30 -9.68 -1.55
CA ARG A 57 -8.73 -9.95 -1.56
C ARG A 57 -9.48 -8.97 -0.70
N LEU A 58 -10.46 -8.32 -1.33
CA LEU A 58 -11.29 -7.33 -0.67
C LEU A 58 -12.76 -7.70 -0.88
N PRO A 59 -13.66 -7.23 -0.02
CA PRO A 59 -15.08 -7.62 -0.13
C PRO A 59 -15.72 -7.30 -1.47
N ASP A 60 -15.26 -6.24 -2.13
CA ASP A 60 -15.86 -5.75 -3.39
C ASP A 60 -14.93 -5.88 -4.59
N GLY A 61 -13.89 -6.73 -4.50
CA GLY A 61 -13.02 -6.99 -5.64
C GLY A 61 -11.66 -7.46 -5.19
N ASN A 62 -10.66 -7.31 -6.05
CA ASN A 62 -9.31 -7.71 -5.69
C ASN A 62 -8.33 -6.54 -5.75
N GLY A 63 -7.25 -6.67 -4.99
CA GLY A 63 -6.25 -5.62 -4.87
C GLY A 63 -5.45 -5.37 -6.14
N ILE A 64 -5.40 -6.35 -7.05
CA ILE A 64 -4.68 -6.16 -8.32
C ILE A 64 -5.36 -5.09 -9.16
N GLU A 65 -6.70 -5.02 -9.12
CA GLU A 65 -7.43 -3.95 -9.79
C GLU A 65 -6.99 -2.59 -9.27
N LEU A 66 -6.87 -2.48 -7.95
CA LEU A 66 -6.45 -1.22 -7.34
C LEU A 66 -5.01 -0.88 -7.70
N VAL A 67 -4.12 -1.88 -7.71
CA VAL A 67 -2.74 -1.68 -8.14
C VAL A 67 -2.68 -1.07 -9.54
N GLY A 68 -3.45 -1.64 -10.46
CA GLY A 68 -3.49 -1.12 -11.83
C GLY A 68 -4.04 0.30 -11.92
N GLU A 69 -5.09 0.58 -11.15
CA GLU A 69 -5.67 1.94 -11.11
C GLU A 69 -4.67 2.95 -10.57
N ILE A 70 -3.97 2.60 -9.50
CA ILE A 70 -2.97 3.50 -8.92
C ILE A 70 -1.82 3.72 -9.91
N ALA A 71 -1.36 2.67 -10.57
CA ALA A 71 -0.29 2.80 -11.55
C ALA A 71 -0.67 3.75 -12.69
N ARG A 72 -1.93 3.73 -13.13
CA ARG A 72 -2.40 4.58 -14.22
C ARG A 72 -2.73 5.99 -13.77
N ASN A 73 -3.40 6.13 -12.63
CA ASN A 73 -3.98 7.40 -12.22
C ASN A 73 -3.20 8.12 -11.13
N HIS A 74 -2.36 7.40 -10.41
CA HIS A 74 -1.58 7.95 -9.30
C HIS A 74 -0.13 7.46 -9.39
N PRO A 75 0.58 7.76 -10.50
CA PRO A 75 1.91 7.17 -10.73
C PRO A 75 2.96 7.57 -9.69
N GLN A 76 2.72 8.63 -8.91
CA GLN A 76 3.64 9.02 -7.85
C GLN A 76 3.45 8.21 -6.56
N THR A 77 2.43 7.37 -6.50
CA THR A 77 2.14 6.58 -5.30
C THR A 77 2.60 5.14 -5.53
N PRO A 78 3.78 4.77 -5.01
CA PRO A 78 4.19 3.37 -5.07
C PRO A 78 3.21 2.52 -4.27
N VAL A 79 2.85 1.36 -4.81
CA VAL A 79 1.89 0.47 -4.17
C VAL A 79 2.52 -0.90 -3.97
N ALA A 80 2.35 -1.45 -2.78
CA ALA A 80 2.79 -2.81 -2.43
C ALA A 80 1.57 -3.67 -2.13
N MET A 81 1.67 -4.94 -2.50
CA MET A 81 0.60 -5.91 -2.28
C MET A 81 0.82 -6.65 -0.97
N ILE A 82 -0.25 -6.88 -0.22
CA ILE A 82 -0.23 -7.79 0.93
C ILE A 82 -0.89 -9.07 0.48
N THR A 83 -0.18 -10.19 0.54
CA THR A 83 -0.66 -11.45 0.01
C THR A 83 -0.82 -12.49 1.10
N ALA A 84 -1.77 -13.42 0.90
CA ALA A 84 -1.88 -14.56 1.77
C ALA A 84 -0.68 -15.48 1.54
N PHE A 85 -0.35 -16.25 2.56
CA PHE A 85 0.73 -17.22 2.49
C PHE A 85 0.50 -18.18 1.32
N GLY A 86 1.53 -18.41 0.50
CA GLY A 86 1.45 -19.34 -0.61
C GLY A 86 0.90 -18.77 -1.92
N SER A 87 0.60 -17.49 -1.97
CA SER A 87 0.00 -16.86 -3.16
C SER A 87 1.05 -16.23 -4.08
N MET A 88 2.11 -16.99 -4.40
CA MET A 88 3.22 -16.46 -5.20
C MET A 88 2.77 -16.05 -6.61
N ASP A 89 1.90 -16.82 -7.24
CA ASP A 89 1.42 -16.50 -8.59
C ASP A 89 0.69 -15.15 -8.60
N LEU A 90 -0.08 -14.89 -7.56
CA LEU A 90 -0.81 -13.63 -7.45
C LEU A 90 0.13 -12.47 -7.15
N ALA A 91 1.19 -12.72 -6.39
CA ALA A 91 2.21 -11.70 -6.15
C ALA A 91 2.89 -11.28 -7.46
N VAL A 92 3.20 -12.26 -8.32
CA VAL A 92 3.78 -11.96 -9.64
C VAL A 92 2.81 -11.13 -10.49
N GLU A 93 1.52 -11.47 -10.46
CA GLU A 93 0.52 -10.68 -11.18
C GLU A 93 0.45 -9.25 -10.67
N ALA A 94 0.57 -9.06 -9.35
CA ALA A 94 0.57 -7.72 -8.78
C ALA A 94 1.77 -6.91 -9.27
N LEU A 95 2.95 -7.52 -9.32
CA LEU A 95 4.14 -6.85 -9.84
C LEU A 95 3.97 -6.45 -11.30
N LYS A 96 3.37 -7.34 -12.10
CA LYS A 96 3.09 -7.04 -13.51
C LYS A 96 2.08 -5.91 -13.67
N ALA A 97 1.15 -5.78 -12.74
CA ALA A 97 0.15 -4.72 -12.77
C ALA A 97 0.71 -3.37 -12.33
N GLY A 98 1.87 -3.33 -11.70
CA GLY A 98 2.53 -2.10 -11.32
C GLY A 98 2.92 -1.98 -9.86
N ALA A 99 2.69 -3.00 -9.03
CA ALA A 99 3.15 -2.97 -7.64
C ALA A 99 4.68 -3.00 -7.61
N PHE A 100 5.28 -2.24 -6.68
CA PHE A 100 6.73 -2.24 -6.59
C PHE A 100 7.27 -3.43 -5.80
N ASP A 101 6.43 -4.04 -4.97
CA ASP A 101 6.83 -5.19 -4.16
C ASP A 101 5.59 -5.82 -3.53
N PHE A 102 5.81 -6.85 -2.74
CA PHE A 102 4.73 -7.50 -1.98
C PHE A 102 5.27 -7.98 -0.64
N VAL A 103 4.36 -8.20 0.31
CA VAL A 103 4.68 -8.77 1.62
C VAL A 103 3.62 -9.83 1.93
N SER A 104 4.08 -10.96 2.47
CA SER A 104 3.19 -12.09 2.80
C SER A 104 2.65 -11.97 4.20
N LYS A 105 1.42 -12.45 4.39
CA LYS A 105 0.87 -12.62 5.74
C LYS A 105 1.38 -13.94 6.32
N PRO A 106 1.69 -14.02 7.60
CA PRO A 106 1.63 -12.95 8.59
C PRO A 106 2.72 -11.90 8.34
N VAL A 107 2.37 -10.64 8.56
CA VAL A 107 3.27 -9.52 8.22
C VAL A 107 4.45 -9.47 9.19
N ASP A 108 5.66 -9.50 8.64
CA ASP A 108 6.89 -9.31 9.40
C ASP A 108 7.18 -7.81 9.46
N ILE A 109 7.26 -7.27 10.68
CA ILE A 109 7.45 -5.85 10.90
C ILE A 109 8.74 -5.33 10.27
N ASN A 110 9.81 -6.12 10.33
CA ASN A 110 11.10 -5.70 9.77
C ASN A 110 11.05 -5.64 8.25
N VAL A 111 10.38 -6.62 7.63
CA VAL A 111 10.17 -6.60 6.19
C VAL A 111 9.31 -5.41 5.79
N LEU A 112 8.25 -5.17 6.53
CA LEU A 112 7.35 -4.04 6.27
C LEU A 112 8.09 -2.71 6.33
N ARG A 113 8.89 -2.51 7.37
CA ARG A 113 9.69 -1.28 7.51
C ARG A 113 10.63 -1.08 6.34
N GLY A 114 11.25 -2.15 5.86
CA GLY A 114 12.12 -2.10 4.70
C GLY A 114 11.38 -1.66 3.44
N LEU A 115 10.17 -2.19 3.24
CA LEU A 115 9.34 -1.80 2.11
C LEU A 115 8.93 -0.33 2.19
N VAL A 116 8.58 0.13 3.39
CA VAL A 116 8.20 1.54 3.58
C VAL A 116 9.37 2.46 3.23
N ARG A 117 10.56 2.14 3.73
CA ARG A 117 11.75 2.95 3.42
C ARG A 117 12.03 2.97 1.92
N HIS A 118 11.93 1.82 1.26
CA HIS A 118 12.15 1.74 -0.18
C HIS A 118 11.12 2.58 -0.93
N ALA A 119 9.85 2.50 -0.55
CA ALA A 119 8.80 3.29 -1.19
C ALA A 119 9.06 4.78 -1.05
N LEU A 120 9.48 5.21 0.13
CA LEU A 120 9.78 6.62 0.37
C LEU A 120 11.01 7.08 -0.42
N GLU A 121 11.98 6.21 -0.62
CA GLU A 121 13.13 6.52 -1.46
C GLU A 121 12.73 6.67 -2.93
N LEU A 122 11.81 5.84 -3.42
CA LEU A 122 11.31 5.96 -4.79
C LEU A 122 10.68 7.33 -5.01
N ASN A 123 9.94 7.84 -4.03
CA ASN A 123 9.37 9.18 -4.10
C ASN A 123 10.44 10.26 -4.06
N ASN A 124 11.49 10.06 -3.26
CA ASN A 124 12.55 11.05 -3.12
C ASN A 124 13.40 11.17 -4.39
N THR A 125 13.57 10.10 -5.14
CA THR A 125 14.41 10.14 -6.35
C THR A 125 13.83 11.04 -7.43
N ASP A 126 12.53 11.35 -7.37
CA ASP A 126 11.88 12.22 -8.35
C ASP A 126 12.01 13.70 -8.00
N ARG A 127 12.67 14.01 -6.90
CA ARG A 127 12.79 15.40 -6.43
C ARG A 127 14.18 15.95 -6.70
N PRO A 128 14.25 17.16 -7.21
CA PRO A 128 15.56 17.82 -7.38
C PRO A 128 16.26 18.04 -6.05
#